data_6a00c4a2e24c871c5a1e5b3e8f55a785
#
_entry.id   6a00c4a2e24c871c5a1e5b3e8f55a785
#
_cell.length_a   1.000
_cell.length_b   1.000
_cell.length_c   1.000
_cell.angle_alpha   90.00
_cell.angle_beta   90.00
_cell.angle_gamma   90.00
#
_symmetry.space_group_name_H-M   'P 1'
#
loop_
_entity.id
_entity.type
_entity.pdbx_description
1 polymer ?
#
loop_
_entity_poly.entity_id
_entity_poly.type
_entity_poly.pdbx_seq_one_letter_code
_entity_poly.pdbx_strand_id
1 'polypeptide(L)' 'MRAFVHLETKPGTAIKVANQMKENKHVISADAVFGRFDVILVVEASSLSDIDQLVYTVVQSDPNVTRTETSIVLDLKEAK' A
#
# COMPACT_ATOMS: atom_id res chain seq x y z
N MET A 1 -1.69 -9.31 10.24
CA MET A 1 -1.15 -7.96 10.39
C MET A 1 -1.63 -7.09 9.25
N ARG A 2 -2.09 -5.91 9.57
CA ARG A 2 -2.65 -4.98 8.59
C ARG A 2 -1.81 -3.71 8.50
N ALA A 3 -1.71 -3.14 7.30
CA ALA A 3 -1.01 -1.89 7.09
C ALA A 3 -1.72 -1.02 6.06
N PHE A 4 -1.52 0.27 6.19
CA PHE A 4 -1.91 1.24 5.16
C PHE A 4 -0.64 1.63 4.41
N VAL A 5 -0.65 1.47 3.08
CA VAL A 5 0.48 1.86 2.23
C VAL A 5 0.04 3.05 1.39
N HIS A 6 0.71 4.17 1.60
CA HIS A 6 0.42 5.41 0.90
C HIS A 6 1.40 5.55 -0.25
N LEU A 7 0.89 5.81 -1.44
CA LEU A 7 1.71 5.91 -2.65
C LEU A 7 1.61 7.30 -3.25
N GLU A 8 2.76 7.85 -3.61
CA GLU A 8 2.83 8.98 -4.50
C GLU A 8 3.15 8.45 -5.89
N THR A 9 2.41 8.88 -6.90
CA THR A 9 2.53 8.36 -8.26
C THR A 9 2.81 9.48 -9.25
N LYS A 10 3.33 9.11 -10.42
CA LYS A 10 3.50 10.06 -11.51
C LYS A 10 2.15 10.65 -11.93
N PRO A 11 2.13 11.91 -12.36
CA PRO A 11 0.87 12.57 -12.77
C PRO A 11 0.07 11.72 -13.77
N GLY A 12 -1.24 11.59 -13.51
CA GLY A 12 -2.16 10.88 -14.39
C GLY A 12 -2.14 9.36 -14.27
N THR A 13 -1.39 8.77 -13.34
CA THR A 13 -1.25 7.31 -13.23
C THR A 13 -1.92 6.70 -12.02
N ALA A 14 -2.50 7.49 -11.13
CA ALA A 14 -3.03 7.00 -9.85
C ALA A 14 -4.08 5.89 -10.00
N ILE A 15 -5.07 6.09 -10.87
CA ILE A 15 -6.13 5.11 -11.07
C ILE A 15 -5.57 3.81 -11.65
N LYS A 16 -4.66 3.90 -12.61
CA LYS A 16 -4.00 2.74 -13.19
C LYS A 16 -3.22 1.97 -12.13
N VAL A 17 -2.45 2.67 -11.31
CA VAL A 17 -1.67 2.05 -10.23
C VAL A 17 -2.60 1.37 -9.23
N ALA A 18 -3.67 2.04 -8.78
CA ALA A 18 -4.62 1.47 -7.86
C ALA A 18 -5.22 0.16 -8.42
N ASN A 19 -5.63 0.18 -9.67
CA ASN A 19 -6.21 -1.01 -10.30
C ASN A 19 -5.22 -2.16 -10.42
N GLN A 20 -3.96 -1.88 -10.71
CA GLN A 20 -2.92 -2.90 -10.77
C GLN A 20 -2.65 -3.50 -9.38
N MET A 21 -2.60 -2.67 -8.35
CA MET A 21 -2.34 -3.14 -6.98
C MET A 21 -3.47 -4.03 -6.45
N LYS A 22 -4.71 -3.80 -6.86
CA LYS A 22 -5.85 -4.65 -6.47
C LYS A 22 -5.69 -6.11 -6.86
N GLU A 23 -4.87 -6.40 -7.85
CA GLU A 23 -4.69 -7.78 -8.32
C GLU A 23 -3.82 -8.61 -7.38
N ASN A 24 -3.11 -7.98 -6.45
CA ASN A 24 -2.30 -8.70 -5.49
C ASN A 24 -3.17 -9.25 -4.37
N LYS A 25 -2.98 -10.53 -4.03
CA LYS A 25 -3.80 -11.22 -3.03
C LYS A 25 -3.71 -10.63 -1.62
N HIS A 26 -2.64 -9.93 -1.30
CA HIS A 26 -2.47 -9.30 0.02
C HIS A 26 -3.11 -7.92 0.10
N VAL A 27 -3.54 -7.36 -1.02
CA VAL A 27 -4.16 -6.04 -1.07
C VAL A 27 -5.66 -6.19 -0.87
N ILE A 28 -6.17 -5.69 0.27
CA ILE A 28 -7.59 -5.73 0.60
C ILE A 28 -8.33 -4.67 -0.19
N SER A 29 -7.77 -3.47 -0.30
CA SER A 29 -8.34 -2.39 -1.08
C SER A 29 -7.23 -1.49 -1.62
N ALA A 30 -7.53 -0.81 -2.72
CA ALA A 30 -6.64 0.15 -3.33
C ALA A 30 -7.49 1.26 -3.94
N ASP A 31 -7.28 2.49 -3.46
CA ASP A 31 -8.07 3.64 -3.87
C ASP A 31 -7.16 4.76 -4.34
N ALA A 32 -7.50 5.35 -5.50
CA ALA A 32 -6.94 6.62 -5.90
C ALA A 32 -7.66 7.73 -5.14
N VAL A 33 -6.92 8.68 -4.59
CA VAL A 33 -7.47 9.71 -3.72
C VAL A 33 -6.92 11.08 -4.08
N PHE A 34 -7.61 12.12 -3.63
CA PHE A 34 -7.05 13.46 -3.59
C PHE A 34 -6.43 13.70 -2.21
N GLY A 35 -5.26 14.28 -2.18
CA GLY A 35 -4.61 14.62 -0.94
C GLY A 35 -3.09 14.59 -1.08
N ARG A 36 -2.43 14.38 0.04
CA ARG A 36 -0.98 14.35 0.10
C ARG A 36 -0.39 13.19 -0.70
N PHE A 37 -1.10 12.06 -0.73
CA PHE A 37 -0.75 10.91 -1.54
C PHE A 37 -1.79 10.69 -2.61
N ASP A 38 -1.45 9.89 -3.61
CA ASP A 38 -2.30 9.66 -4.78
C ASP A 38 -3.08 8.36 -4.68
N VAL A 39 -2.52 7.37 -3.99
CA VAL A 39 -3.15 6.05 -3.82
C VAL A 39 -2.94 5.59 -2.39
N ILE A 40 -3.99 4.99 -1.81
CA ILE A 40 -3.90 4.35 -0.51
C ILE A 40 -4.28 2.89 -0.64
N LEU A 41 -3.38 2.01 -0.19
CA LEU A 41 -3.63 0.57 -0.12
C LEU A 41 -3.92 0.16 1.31
N VAL A 42 -4.84 -0.76 1.48
CA VAL A 42 -4.96 -1.54 2.71
C VAL A 42 -4.43 -2.93 2.40
N VAL A 43 -3.42 -3.36 3.14
CA VAL A 43 -2.80 -4.66 2.93
C VAL A 43 -2.86 -5.49 4.20
N GLU A 44 -2.86 -6.81 4.01
CA GLU A 44 -2.88 -7.75 5.13
C GLU A 44 -1.93 -8.91 4.82
N ALA A 45 -1.11 -9.26 5.78
CA ALA A 45 -0.15 -10.35 5.65
C ALA A 45 0.11 -10.98 7.03
N SER A 46 0.81 -12.10 7.05
CA SER A 46 1.04 -12.85 8.28
C SER A 46 2.05 -12.17 9.20
N SER A 47 2.96 -11.37 8.66
CA SER A 47 4.05 -10.78 9.42
C SER A 47 4.48 -9.44 8.83
N LEU A 48 5.20 -8.67 9.62
CA LEU A 48 5.83 -7.43 9.15
C LEU A 48 6.79 -7.70 8.00
N SER A 49 7.53 -8.79 8.05
CA SER A 49 8.45 -9.17 6.98
C SER A 49 7.72 -9.37 5.66
N ASP A 50 6.54 -9.98 5.69
CA ASP A 50 5.73 -10.18 4.47
C ASP A 50 5.22 -8.85 3.93
N ILE A 51 4.85 -7.91 4.80
CA ILE A 51 4.44 -6.57 4.38
C ILE A 51 5.62 -5.83 3.74
N ASP A 52 6.79 -5.87 4.37
CA ASP A 52 7.99 -5.24 3.81
C ASP A 52 8.32 -5.80 2.44
N GLN A 53 8.25 -7.11 2.29
CA GLN A 53 8.52 -7.75 1.01
C GLN A 53 7.52 -7.35 -0.06
N LEU A 54 6.24 -7.27 0.28
CA LEU A 54 5.20 -6.80 -0.62
C LEU A 54 5.49 -5.37 -1.10
N VAL A 55 5.79 -4.48 -0.18
CA VAL A 55 6.07 -3.08 -0.52
C VAL A 55 7.31 -3.01 -1.41
N TYR A 56 8.36 -3.72 -1.07
CA TYR A 56 9.60 -3.67 -1.82
C TYR A 56 9.49 -4.28 -3.21
N THR A 57 8.87 -5.47 -3.33
CA THR A 57 8.87 -6.23 -4.58
C THR A 57 7.73 -5.87 -5.52
N VAL A 58 6.59 -5.44 -4.99
CA VAL A 58 5.40 -5.14 -5.80
C VAL A 58 5.18 -3.65 -5.94
N VAL A 59 5.17 -2.93 -4.82
CA VAL A 59 4.80 -1.52 -4.82
C VAL A 59 5.94 -0.65 -5.35
N GLN A 60 7.13 -0.79 -4.79
CA GLN A 60 8.27 0.05 -5.17
C GLN A 60 8.88 -0.31 -6.52
N SER A 61 8.57 -1.49 -7.03
CA SER A 61 9.02 -1.89 -8.36
C SER A 61 8.16 -1.32 -9.49
N ASP A 62 6.99 -0.76 -9.18
CA ASP A 62 6.15 -0.12 -10.18
C ASP A 62 6.79 1.20 -10.62
N PRO A 63 7.07 1.37 -11.94
CA PRO A 63 7.75 2.57 -12.42
C PRO A 63 6.94 3.86 -12.26
N ASN A 64 5.65 3.76 -12.02
CA ASN A 64 4.78 4.92 -11.79
C ASN A 64 4.73 5.34 -10.32
N VAL A 65 5.23 4.52 -9.40
CA VAL A 65 5.28 4.84 -7.98
C VAL A 65 6.58 5.58 -7.68
N THR A 66 6.46 6.81 -7.18
CA THR A 66 7.62 7.66 -6.92
C THR A 66 8.01 7.70 -5.44
N ARG A 67 7.06 7.41 -4.55
CA ARG A 67 7.30 7.42 -3.11
C ARG A 67 6.27 6.55 -2.40
N THR A 68 6.69 5.90 -1.33
CA THR A 68 5.81 5.10 -0.49
C THR A 68 5.99 5.46 0.99
N GLU A 69 4.90 5.31 1.74
CA GLU A 69 4.92 5.45 3.19
C GLU A 69 3.98 4.41 3.77
N THR A 70 4.50 3.58 4.68
CA THR A 70 3.74 2.47 5.25
C THR A 70 3.44 2.72 6.72
N SER A 71 2.17 2.58 7.09
CA SER A 71 1.71 2.68 8.48
C SER A 71 1.18 1.32 8.92
N ILE A 72 1.80 0.75 9.95
CA ILE A 72 1.37 -0.54 10.50
C ILE A 72 0.25 -0.33 11.51
N VAL A 73 -0.83 -1.08 11.35
CA VAL A 73 -1.95 -1.02 12.29
C VAL A 73 -1.57 -1.74 13.57
N LEU A 74 -1.71 -1.06 14.69
CA LEU A 74 -1.45 -1.65 15.99
C LEU A 74 -2.64 -2.50 16.43
N ASP A 75 -2.35 -3.64 17.06
CA ASP A 75 -3.38 -4.45 17.69
C ASP A 75 -3.71 -3.87 19.06
N LEU A 76 -4.86 -3.20 19.16
CA LEU A 76 -5.27 -2.54 20.40
C LEU A 76 -5.52 -3.52 21.54
N LYS A 77 -5.76 -4.78 21.25
CA LYS A 77 -5.92 -5.80 22.29
C LYS A 77 -4.62 -6.06 23.04
N GLU A 78 -3.49 -5.91 22.36
CA GLU A 78 -2.17 -6.09 22.94
C GLU A 78 -1.68 -4.87 23.70
N ALA A 79 -2.31 -3.73 23.51
CA ALA A 79 -1.93 -2.47 24.14
C ALA A 79 -2.36 -2.33 25.60
N LYS A 80 -3.05 -3.31 26.14
CA LYS A 80 -3.51 -3.28 27.55
C LYS A 80 -2.38 -3.58 28.53
#